data_17c3e839240576fb48bd8a1b3ad0f72e
#
_entry.id   17c3e839240576fb48bd8a1b3ad0f72e
#
_cell.length_a   1.000
_cell.length_b   1.000
_cell.length_c   1.000
_cell.angle_alpha   90.00
_cell.angle_beta   90.00
_cell.angle_gamma   90.00
#
_symmetry.space_group_name_H-M   'P 1'
#
loop_
_entity.id
_entity.type
_entity.pdbx_description
1 polymer ?
#
loop_
_entity_poly.entity_id
_entity_poly.type
_entity_poly.pdbx_seq_one_letter_code
_entity_poly.pdbx_strand_id
1 'polypeptide(L)'
;MKKSLLLCTLFMAISCSVNREIIDKPIIFDQERKDLTLEYLSDHYDLIQDEPVIEPKMVVLHWTVIPTLEKSYQAFELSTLPDWRPEISSASGLNVSSQFLVDQDGTIYRLMPETTMARHVIGLNHCAIGIENVGGTGDTKLTRAQLRSNKWLVKYLKSKYDIDYVIGHYEYTHFEDHELWLEKDEGYRTVKTDPGEKFLKRVKRATKKLNFKPTPLAKQ
;
A
#
# COMPACT_ATOMS: atom_id res chain seq x y z
N MET A 1 14.17 22.85 -64.48
CA MET A 1 14.11 21.70 -63.54
C MET A 1 14.27 22.27 -62.13
N LYS A 2 13.17 22.42 -61.38
CA LYS A 2 13.19 22.89 -59.98
C LYS A 2 13.29 21.67 -59.05
N LYS A 3 14.40 21.53 -58.29
CA LYS A 3 14.52 20.50 -57.25
C LYS A 3 13.88 21.01 -55.99
N SER A 4 12.76 20.43 -55.59
CA SER A 4 12.15 20.63 -54.27
C SER A 4 12.90 19.84 -53.23
N LEU A 5 13.51 20.52 -52.27
CA LEU A 5 14.15 19.94 -51.10
C LEU A 5 13.08 19.71 -50.01
N LEU A 6 12.75 18.46 -49.76
CA LEU A 6 11.81 18.07 -48.72
C LEU A 6 12.55 18.03 -47.35
N LEU A 7 12.31 19.00 -46.50
CA LEU A 7 12.88 19.12 -45.16
C LEU A 7 12.04 18.23 -44.21
N CYS A 8 12.53 17.01 -43.91
CA CYS A 8 11.94 16.16 -42.88
C CYS A 8 12.32 16.66 -41.49
N THR A 9 11.46 17.40 -40.83
CA THR A 9 11.60 17.74 -39.39
C THR A 9 11.30 16.54 -38.53
N LEU A 10 12.36 15.95 -37.98
CA LEU A 10 12.26 14.85 -36.99
C LEU A 10 11.83 15.44 -35.64
N PHE A 11 10.54 15.30 -35.28
CA PHE A 11 10.07 15.59 -33.94
C PHE A 11 10.62 14.52 -32.96
N MET A 12 11.71 14.84 -32.27
CA MET A 12 12.10 14.07 -31.07
C MET A 12 11.06 14.35 -29.97
N ALA A 13 10.17 13.40 -29.75
CA ALA A 13 9.35 13.37 -28.57
C ALA A 13 10.24 13.11 -27.36
N ILE A 14 10.64 14.19 -26.66
CA ILE A 14 11.30 14.07 -25.34
C ILE A 14 10.24 13.50 -24.39
N SER A 15 10.29 12.19 -24.18
CA SER A 15 9.51 11.56 -23.10
C SER A 15 10.15 12.01 -21.79
N CYS A 16 9.63 13.10 -21.22
CA CYS A 16 9.91 13.45 -19.82
C CYS A 16 9.35 12.32 -18.94
N SER A 17 10.19 11.35 -18.61
CA SER A 17 9.93 10.49 -17.46
C SER A 17 9.98 11.39 -16.22
N VAL A 18 8.82 11.77 -15.70
CA VAL A 18 8.73 12.46 -14.40
C VAL A 18 9.30 11.49 -13.39
N ASN A 19 10.57 11.68 -13.03
CA ASN A 19 11.21 10.93 -11.97
C ASN A 19 10.52 11.37 -10.67
N ARG A 20 9.64 10.52 -10.11
CA ARG A 20 8.96 10.83 -8.85
C ARG A 20 9.94 10.55 -7.74
N GLU A 21 10.13 11.54 -6.88
CA GLU A 21 10.90 11.40 -5.66
C GLU A 21 10.04 10.77 -4.57
N ILE A 22 10.63 9.87 -3.79
CA ILE A 22 10.10 9.36 -2.54
C ILE A 22 10.79 10.15 -1.43
N ILE A 23 10.01 10.84 -0.61
CA ILE A 23 10.50 11.61 0.53
C ILE A 23 10.45 10.72 1.77
N ASP A 24 11.57 10.53 2.43
CA ASP A 24 11.60 9.81 3.70
C ASP A 24 10.97 10.66 4.81
N LYS A 25 9.91 10.13 5.43
CA LYS A 25 9.21 10.69 6.60
C LYS A 25 8.90 9.55 7.57
N PRO A 26 9.94 8.98 8.21
CA PRO A 26 9.78 7.76 9.00
C PRO A 26 8.87 7.98 10.19
N ILE A 27 8.03 6.99 10.50
CA ILE A 27 7.32 6.88 11.78
C ILE A 27 8.27 6.33 12.85
N ILE A 28 7.87 6.40 14.12
CA ILE A 28 8.64 5.84 15.23
C ILE A 28 8.72 4.32 15.03
N PHE A 29 9.95 3.82 14.91
CA PHE A 29 10.25 2.38 14.85
C PHE A 29 11.33 2.08 15.88
N ASP A 30 10.93 2.14 17.14
CA ASP A 30 11.72 1.86 18.31
C ASP A 30 11.67 0.36 18.71
N GLN A 31 12.31 0.00 19.79
CA GLN A 31 12.31 -1.37 20.29
C GLN A 31 10.88 -1.85 20.61
N GLU A 32 10.02 -0.98 21.16
CA GLU A 32 8.63 -1.31 21.48
C GLU A 32 7.85 -1.70 20.20
N ARG A 33 7.96 -0.92 19.11
CA ARG A 33 7.31 -1.28 17.84
C ARG A 33 7.88 -2.57 17.27
N LYS A 34 9.20 -2.78 17.37
CA LYS A 34 9.82 -4.02 16.91
C LYS A 34 9.26 -5.22 17.67
N ASP A 35 9.21 -5.16 18.99
CA ASP A 35 8.73 -6.25 19.84
C ASP A 35 7.25 -6.56 19.56
N LEU A 36 6.40 -5.54 19.51
CA LEU A 36 4.99 -5.68 19.18
C LEU A 36 4.76 -6.23 17.74
N THR A 37 5.64 -5.90 16.79
CA THR A 37 5.56 -6.43 15.43
C THR A 37 5.91 -7.92 15.39
N LEU A 38 6.94 -8.34 16.13
CA LEU A 38 7.33 -9.75 16.24
C LEU A 38 6.28 -10.56 16.99
N GLU A 39 5.69 -10.01 18.05
CA GLU A 39 4.55 -10.59 18.76
C GLU A 39 3.36 -10.79 17.81
N TYR A 40 2.99 -9.77 17.02
CA TYR A 40 1.92 -9.88 16.03
C TYR A 40 2.19 -10.99 14.99
N LEU A 41 3.42 -11.09 14.48
CA LEU A 41 3.81 -12.13 13.52
C LEU A 41 3.70 -13.54 14.14
N SER A 42 4.10 -13.69 15.40
CA SER A 42 3.98 -14.96 16.15
C SER A 42 2.51 -15.31 16.41
N ASP A 43 1.76 -14.40 16.99
CA ASP A 43 0.41 -14.68 17.49
C ASP A 43 -0.62 -14.88 16.38
N HIS A 44 -0.53 -14.06 15.32
CA HIS A 44 -1.49 -14.10 14.22
C HIS A 44 -1.09 -15.03 13.08
N TYR A 45 0.23 -15.27 12.90
CA TYR A 45 0.73 -15.95 11.69
C TYR A 45 1.58 -17.19 11.95
N ASP A 46 1.89 -17.54 13.22
CA ASP A 46 2.88 -18.56 13.60
C ASP A 46 4.27 -18.33 13.00
N LEU A 47 4.61 -17.08 12.70
CA LEU A 47 5.92 -16.72 12.18
C LEU A 47 6.83 -16.26 13.30
N ILE A 48 7.81 -17.10 13.66
CA ILE A 48 8.82 -16.80 14.68
C ILE A 48 10.09 -16.35 13.95
N GLN A 49 10.50 -15.10 14.16
CA GLN A 49 11.68 -14.51 13.53
C GLN A 49 12.33 -13.45 14.45
N ASP A 50 13.61 -13.13 14.23
CA ASP A 50 14.35 -12.17 15.05
C ASP A 50 14.17 -10.71 14.58
N GLU A 51 13.81 -10.53 13.31
CA GLU A 51 13.60 -9.22 12.69
C GLU A 51 12.22 -9.15 12.01
N PRO A 52 11.51 -8.04 12.11
CA PRO A 52 10.16 -7.88 11.56
C PRO A 52 10.18 -7.64 10.04
N VAL A 53 10.84 -8.53 9.31
CA VAL A 53 11.01 -8.44 7.85
C VAL A 53 9.96 -9.24 7.10
N ILE A 54 9.61 -8.77 5.90
CA ILE A 54 8.69 -9.44 4.99
C ILE A 54 9.37 -9.73 3.65
N GLU A 55 8.88 -10.76 2.95
CA GLU A 55 9.14 -10.96 1.54
C GLU A 55 7.92 -10.44 0.74
N PRO A 56 8.03 -9.28 0.07
CA PRO A 56 6.89 -8.67 -0.59
C PRO A 56 6.38 -9.51 -1.77
N LYS A 57 5.12 -9.94 -1.70
CA LYS A 57 4.37 -10.62 -2.76
C LYS A 57 3.15 -9.81 -3.22
N MET A 58 2.80 -8.76 -2.47
CA MET A 58 1.56 -8.03 -2.67
C MET A 58 1.74 -6.53 -2.44
N VAL A 59 0.97 -5.73 -3.18
CA VAL A 59 0.74 -4.31 -2.90
C VAL A 59 -0.72 -4.11 -2.56
N VAL A 60 -0.99 -3.51 -1.40
CA VAL A 60 -2.35 -3.20 -0.95
C VAL A 60 -2.56 -1.69 -0.96
N LEU A 61 -3.61 -1.24 -1.64
CA LEU A 61 -3.97 0.17 -1.73
C LEU A 61 -5.05 0.50 -0.70
N HIS A 62 -4.82 1.61 0.03
CA HIS A 62 -5.68 2.10 1.08
C HIS A 62 -6.06 3.56 0.90
N TRP A 63 -6.95 4.04 1.74
CA TRP A 63 -7.12 5.46 2.09
C TRP A 63 -7.20 5.64 3.61
N THR A 64 -6.74 6.80 4.10
CA THR A 64 -6.72 7.07 5.54
C THR A 64 -8.08 7.49 6.10
N VAL A 65 -9.02 7.93 5.26
CA VAL A 65 -10.26 8.68 5.64
C VAL A 65 -9.93 10.03 6.30
N ILE A 66 -8.68 10.28 6.65
CA ILE A 66 -8.21 11.48 7.34
C ILE A 66 -7.85 12.54 6.28
N PRO A 67 -8.35 13.80 6.40
CA PRO A 67 -8.29 14.78 5.31
C PRO A 67 -6.93 15.45 5.08
N THR A 68 -5.96 15.31 6.00
CA THR A 68 -4.67 15.98 5.89
C THR A 68 -3.49 15.03 6.07
N LEU A 69 -2.36 15.35 5.43
CA LEU A 69 -1.11 14.61 5.57
C LEU A 69 -0.69 14.49 7.03
N GLU A 70 -0.65 15.62 7.75
CA GLU A 70 -0.16 15.65 9.12
C GLU A 70 -0.96 14.75 10.05
N LYS A 71 -2.30 14.84 10.02
CA LYS A 71 -3.16 13.98 10.84
C LYS A 71 -3.09 12.50 10.41
N SER A 72 -2.94 12.22 9.11
CA SER A 72 -2.73 10.86 8.62
C SER A 72 -1.40 10.28 9.11
N TYR A 73 -0.33 11.07 9.10
CA TYR A 73 0.96 10.69 9.63
C TYR A 73 0.88 10.40 11.15
N GLN A 74 0.28 11.31 11.92
CA GLN A 74 0.10 11.16 13.38
C GLN A 74 -0.67 9.88 13.75
N ALA A 75 -1.61 9.43 12.92
CA ALA A 75 -2.35 8.18 13.15
C ALA A 75 -1.45 6.93 13.10
N PHE A 76 -0.30 7.00 12.40
CA PHE A 76 0.66 5.91 12.25
C PHE A 76 1.91 6.07 13.10
N GLU A 77 2.19 7.29 13.58
CA GLU A 77 3.48 7.68 14.13
C GLU A 77 3.88 6.89 15.37
N LEU A 78 2.97 6.71 16.34
CA LEU A 78 3.26 6.04 17.61
C LEU A 78 3.32 4.53 17.46
N SER A 79 4.16 3.86 18.25
CA SER A 79 4.37 2.41 18.23
C SER A 79 3.14 1.62 18.71
N THR A 80 2.44 2.15 19.70
CA THR A 80 1.26 1.53 20.31
C THR A 80 -0.04 2.04 19.71
N LEU A 81 -1.04 1.14 19.65
CA LEU A 81 -2.39 1.46 19.17
C LEU A 81 -3.07 2.46 20.11
N PRO A 82 -3.57 3.59 19.61
CA PRO A 82 -4.27 4.55 20.44
C PRO A 82 -5.69 4.07 20.81
N ASP A 83 -6.19 4.50 21.98
CA ASP A 83 -7.47 4.07 22.58
C ASP A 83 -8.71 4.37 21.72
N TRP A 84 -8.62 5.28 20.75
CA TRP A 84 -9.73 5.60 19.84
C TRP A 84 -9.98 4.55 18.73
N ARG A 85 -9.26 3.40 18.77
CA ARG A 85 -9.43 2.27 17.85
C ARG A 85 -9.81 0.96 18.57
N PRO A 86 -10.90 0.95 19.34
CA PRO A 86 -11.27 -0.22 20.16
C PRO A 86 -11.58 -1.47 19.33
N GLU A 87 -12.00 -1.31 18.06
CA GLU A 87 -12.38 -2.41 17.16
C GLU A 87 -11.22 -3.34 16.77
N ILE A 88 -9.98 -2.89 16.96
CA ILE A 88 -8.79 -3.68 16.65
C ILE A 88 -7.83 -3.81 17.84
N SER A 89 -8.16 -3.23 19.01
CA SER A 89 -7.30 -3.24 20.19
C SER A 89 -7.20 -4.61 20.84
N SER A 90 -8.27 -5.42 20.76
CA SER A 90 -8.27 -6.80 21.27
C SER A 90 -7.33 -7.73 20.50
N ALA A 91 -7.02 -7.41 19.25
CA ALA A 91 -6.16 -8.23 18.43
C ALA A 91 -4.66 -7.98 18.70
N SER A 92 -4.24 -6.74 18.96
CA SER A 92 -2.84 -6.43 19.27
C SER A 92 -2.67 -5.00 19.76
N GLY A 93 -1.66 -4.77 20.62
CA GLY A 93 -1.19 -3.45 21.02
C GLY A 93 -0.40 -2.71 19.94
N LEU A 94 0.06 -3.38 18.89
CA LEU A 94 0.77 -2.77 17.77
C LEU A 94 -0.10 -1.76 17.04
N ASN A 95 0.39 -0.53 16.87
CA ASN A 95 -0.34 0.46 16.07
C ASN A 95 -0.38 0.05 14.59
N VAL A 96 -1.41 0.51 13.88
CA VAL A 96 -1.46 0.40 12.42
C VAL A 96 -0.37 1.26 11.78
N SER A 97 0.10 0.82 10.62
CA SER A 97 1.15 1.51 9.87
C SER A 97 1.08 1.12 8.38
N SER A 98 1.86 1.78 7.55
CA SER A 98 2.08 1.37 6.16
C SER A 98 3.47 1.80 5.71
N GLN A 99 3.97 1.22 4.62
CA GLN A 99 5.28 1.59 4.08
C GLN A 99 5.24 2.94 3.36
N PHE A 100 4.10 3.29 2.75
CA PHE A 100 3.95 4.53 2.00
C PHE A 100 2.69 5.29 2.37
N LEU A 101 2.80 6.64 2.37
CA LEU A 101 1.70 7.58 2.48
C LEU A 101 1.76 8.55 1.29
N VAL A 102 0.66 8.67 0.55
CA VAL A 102 0.56 9.55 -0.63
C VAL A 102 -0.37 10.71 -0.31
N ASP A 103 0.17 11.93 -0.33
CA ASP A 103 -0.61 13.14 -0.08
C ASP A 103 -1.55 13.47 -1.25
N GLN A 104 -2.51 14.37 -1.05
CA GLN A 104 -3.51 14.74 -2.04
C GLN A 104 -2.92 15.39 -3.31
N ASP A 105 -1.79 16.08 -3.20
CA ASP A 105 -1.03 16.61 -4.33
C ASP A 105 -0.24 15.54 -5.11
N GLY A 106 -0.17 14.32 -4.54
CA GLY A 106 0.53 13.17 -5.11
C GLY A 106 1.98 13.04 -4.64
N THR A 107 2.45 13.83 -3.69
CA THR A 107 3.74 13.65 -3.03
C THR A 107 3.75 12.29 -2.32
N ILE A 108 4.86 11.56 -2.45
CA ILE A 108 5.00 10.20 -1.90
C ILE A 108 5.94 10.26 -0.71
N TYR A 109 5.46 9.84 0.44
CA TYR A 109 6.25 9.69 1.65
C TYR A 109 6.49 8.22 1.96
N ARG A 110 7.74 7.86 2.30
CA ARG A 110 8.07 6.54 2.85
C ARG A 110 8.09 6.64 4.37
N LEU A 111 7.21 5.87 5.01
CA LEU A 111 7.06 5.86 6.46
C LEU A 111 7.91 4.78 7.12
N MET A 112 8.19 3.68 6.40
CA MET A 112 8.98 2.53 6.87
C MET A 112 9.75 1.94 5.69
N PRO A 113 10.83 1.17 5.94
CA PRO A 113 11.46 0.36 4.89
C PRO A 113 10.43 -0.58 4.23
N GLU A 114 10.55 -0.76 2.92
CA GLU A 114 9.58 -1.51 2.10
C GLU A 114 9.47 -2.99 2.52
N THR A 115 10.53 -3.53 3.11
CA THR A 115 10.61 -4.91 3.59
C THR A 115 10.41 -5.06 5.09
N THR A 116 9.98 -4.01 5.79
CA THR A 116 9.58 -4.11 7.19
C THR A 116 8.08 -4.35 7.28
N MET A 117 7.65 -5.30 8.12
CA MET A 117 6.23 -5.59 8.34
C MET A 117 5.51 -4.35 8.86
N ALA A 118 4.40 -4.00 8.24
CA ALA A 118 3.47 -2.97 8.67
C ALA A 118 2.09 -3.59 8.93
N ARG A 119 1.39 -3.11 9.97
CA ARG A 119 0.03 -3.58 10.29
C ARG A 119 -1.00 -2.77 9.51
N HIS A 120 -1.47 -3.27 8.37
CA HIS A 120 -2.44 -2.56 7.51
C HIS A 120 -3.48 -3.47 6.84
N VAL A 121 -3.23 -4.79 6.80
CA VAL A 121 -4.13 -5.74 6.13
C VAL A 121 -4.13 -7.07 6.86
N ILE A 122 -5.28 -7.44 7.43
CA ILE A 122 -5.45 -8.69 8.19
C ILE A 122 -5.09 -9.89 7.31
N GLY A 123 -4.35 -10.84 7.87
CA GLY A 123 -3.97 -12.09 7.22
C GLY A 123 -2.82 -12.00 6.22
N LEU A 124 -2.44 -10.80 5.76
CA LEU A 124 -1.52 -10.60 4.63
C LEU A 124 -0.36 -9.66 4.95
N ASN A 125 -0.26 -9.09 6.18
CA ASN A 125 0.82 -8.15 6.53
C ASN A 125 2.22 -8.73 6.33
N HIS A 126 2.41 -10.04 6.49
CA HIS A 126 3.69 -10.73 6.36
C HIS A 126 4.25 -10.74 4.93
N CYS A 127 3.44 -10.39 3.93
CA CYS A 127 3.85 -10.40 2.52
C CYS A 127 3.37 -9.17 1.73
N ALA A 128 2.76 -8.18 2.40
CA ALA A 128 2.13 -7.03 1.73
C ALA A 128 2.84 -5.71 2.02
N ILE A 129 3.04 -4.90 0.97
CA ILE A 129 3.42 -3.49 1.07
C ILE A 129 2.17 -2.63 1.00
N GLY A 130 1.93 -1.81 2.02
CA GLY A 130 0.81 -0.88 2.10
C GLY A 130 1.12 0.46 1.44
N ILE A 131 0.15 0.97 0.67
CA ILE A 131 0.14 2.34 0.15
C ILE A 131 -1.12 3.02 0.63
N GLU A 132 -0.99 3.88 1.62
CA GLU A 132 -2.05 4.72 2.14
C GLU A 132 -2.19 6.01 1.33
N ASN A 133 -3.41 6.47 1.14
CA ASN A 133 -3.70 7.73 0.46
C ASN A 133 -4.45 8.66 1.42
N VAL A 134 -3.94 9.88 1.59
CA VAL A 134 -4.59 10.91 2.44
C VAL A 134 -5.99 11.21 1.91
N GLY A 135 -6.99 11.22 2.78
CA GLY A 135 -8.39 11.42 2.43
C GLY A 135 -9.08 10.13 1.98
N GLY A 136 -9.92 10.21 0.94
CA GLY A 136 -10.62 9.07 0.33
C GLY A 136 -12.14 9.19 0.37
N THR A 137 -12.70 9.87 1.35
CA THR A 137 -14.15 9.99 1.55
C THR A 137 -14.60 11.45 1.68
N GLY A 138 -15.90 11.68 1.65
CA GLY A 138 -16.50 13.01 1.85
C GLY A 138 -15.96 14.04 0.87
N ASP A 139 -15.50 15.17 1.41
CA ASP A 139 -14.95 16.31 0.65
C ASP A 139 -13.49 16.09 0.22
N THR A 140 -12.81 15.06 0.76
CA THR A 140 -11.40 14.75 0.47
C THR A 140 -11.24 13.50 -0.39
N LYS A 141 -12.00 13.41 -1.49
CA LYS A 141 -11.92 12.29 -2.44
C LYS A 141 -10.52 12.13 -3.01
N LEU A 142 -10.14 10.89 -3.31
CA LEU A 142 -8.83 10.58 -3.92
C LEU A 142 -8.64 11.36 -5.24
N THR A 143 -7.48 11.99 -5.37
CA THR A 143 -7.16 12.91 -6.46
C THR A 143 -6.58 12.19 -7.69
N ARG A 144 -6.52 12.94 -8.82
CA ARG A 144 -5.78 12.47 -10.00
C ARG A 144 -4.27 12.41 -9.76
N ALA A 145 -3.74 13.23 -8.84
CA ALA A 145 -2.34 13.26 -8.49
C ALA A 145 -1.98 11.98 -7.72
N GLN A 146 -2.77 11.60 -6.70
CA GLN A 146 -2.62 10.34 -5.98
C GLN A 146 -2.71 9.13 -6.92
N LEU A 147 -3.66 9.14 -7.86
CA LEU A 147 -3.76 8.05 -8.85
C LEU A 147 -2.49 7.92 -9.69
N ARG A 148 -1.87 9.04 -10.10
CA ARG A 148 -0.59 8.99 -10.84
C ARG A 148 0.54 8.45 -9.98
N SER A 149 0.58 8.81 -8.70
CA SER A 149 1.59 8.33 -7.75
C SER A 149 1.44 6.84 -7.45
N ASN A 150 0.22 6.37 -7.19
CA ASN A 150 -0.04 4.94 -6.99
C ASN A 150 0.36 4.10 -8.22
N LYS A 151 0.04 4.56 -9.44
CA LYS A 151 0.46 3.87 -10.66
C LYS A 151 1.98 3.79 -10.80
N TRP A 152 2.68 4.81 -10.38
CA TRP A 152 4.14 4.85 -10.39
C TRP A 152 4.71 3.95 -9.30
N LEU A 153 4.22 4.04 -8.06
CA LEU A 153 4.65 3.19 -6.95
C LEU A 153 4.47 1.70 -7.23
N VAL A 154 3.33 1.29 -7.78
CA VAL A 154 3.09 -0.11 -8.16
C VAL A 154 4.11 -0.59 -9.19
N LYS A 155 4.47 0.25 -10.19
CA LYS A 155 5.52 -0.09 -11.16
C LYS A 155 6.91 -0.16 -10.51
N TYR A 156 7.22 0.79 -9.65
CA TYR A 156 8.47 0.85 -8.89
C TYR A 156 8.63 -0.40 -8.03
N LEU A 157 7.62 -0.77 -7.25
CA LEU A 157 7.65 -1.94 -6.39
C LEU A 157 7.75 -3.25 -7.18
N LYS A 158 7.00 -3.38 -8.29
CA LYS A 158 7.11 -4.55 -9.19
C LYS A 158 8.49 -4.67 -9.84
N SER A 159 9.20 -3.56 -10.05
CA SER A 159 10.58 -3.61 -10.59
C SER A 159 11.63 -4.02 -9.56
N LYS A 160 11.32 -3.92 -8.25
CA LYS A 160 12.22 -4.25 -7.15
C LYS A 160 11.95 -5.63 -6.54
N TYR A 161 10.69 -6.05 -6.53
CA TYR A 161 10.22 -7.23 -5.82
C TYR A 161 9.38 -8.12 -6.73
N ASP A 162 9.31 -9.39 -6.38
CA ASP A 162 8.47 -10.38 -7.07
C ASP A 162 7.01 -10.25 -6.63
N ILE A 163 6.38 -9.11 -6.94
CA ILE A 163 4.99 -8.82 -6.57
C ILE A 163 4.04 -9.60 -7.47
N ASP A 164 3.24 -10.47 -6.90
CA ASP A 164 2.22 -11.25 -7.59
C ASP A 164 0.89 -10.51 -7.69
N TYR A 165 0.51 -9.75 -6.65
CA TYR A 165 -0.82 -9.17 -6.53
C TYR A 165 -0.81 -7.67 -6.29
N VAL A 166 -1.82 -6.98 -6.86
CA VAL A 166 -2.19 -5.60 -6.50
C VAL A 166 -3.67 -5.61 -6.16
N ILE A 167 -3.99 -5.30 -4.91
CA ILE A 167 -5.37 -5.33 -4.41
C ILE A 167 -5.78 -4.01 -3.74
N GLY A 168 -7.07 -3.80 -3.59
CA GLY A 168 -7.63 -2.86 -2.64
C GLY A 168 -7.82 -3.54 -1.29
N HIS A 169 -7.80 -2.78 -0.20
CA HIS A 169 -8.01 -3.34 1.13
C HIS A 169 -9.32 -4.14 1.21
N TYR A 170 -10.38 -3.68 0.53
CA TYR A 170 -11.68 -4.38 0.52
C TYR A 170 -11.63 -5.79 -0.13
N GLU A 171 -10.55 -6.13 -0.86
CA GLU A 171 -10.39 -7.45 -1.48
C GLU A 171 -9.65 -8.46 -0.59
N TYR A 172 -9.22 -8.08 0.64
CA TYR A 172 -8.33 -8.90 1.46
C TYR A 172 -8.94 -10.25 1.87
N THR A 173 -10.24 -10.29 2.16
CA THR A 173 -10.95 -11.53 2.53
C THR A 173 -11.08 -12.54 1.39
N HIS A 174 -10.84 -12.10 0.15
CA HIS A 174 -10.75 -13.04 -0.99
C HIS A 174 -9.58 -14.02 -0.87
N PHE A 175 -8.63 -13.73 0.02
CA PHE A 175 -7.45 -14.57 0.24
C PHE A 175 -7.61 -15.58 1.37
N GLU A 176 -8.74 -15.67 2.07
CA GLU A 176 -8.92 -16.53 3.24
C GLU A 176 -8.63 -18.02 2.99
N ASP A 177 -8.79 -18.53 1.76
CA ASP A 177 -8.42 -19.91 1.37
C ASP A 177 -7.14 -19.97 0.52
N HIS A 178 -6.41 -18.85 0.40
CA HIS A 178 -5.20 -18.76 -0.39
C HIS A 178 -3.96 -19.05 0.46
N GLU A 179 -2.91 -19.62 -0.14
CA GLU A 179 -1.64 -19.93 0.52
C GLU A 179 -0.95 -18.75 1.23
N LEU A 180 -1.25 -17.52 0.81
CA LEU A 180 -0.76 -16.30 1.44
C LEU A 180 -1.56 -15.88 2.68
N TRP A 181 -2.68 -16.52 3.00
CA TRP A 181 -3.47 -16.17 4.17
C TRP A 181 -2.95 -16.86 5.42
N LEU A 182 -2.53 -16.08 6.43
CA LEU A 182 -1.99 -16.64 7.68
C LEU A 182 -2.77 -16.26 8.95
N GLU A 183 -3.85 -15.45 8.87
CA GLU A 183 -4.59 -15.06 10.07
C GLU A 183 -5.24 -16.26 10.77
N LYS A 184 -4.90 -16.45 12.05
CA LYS A 184 -5.37 -17.55 12.89
C LYS A 184 -6.64 -17.21 13.67
N ASP A 185 -6.86 -15.93 13.98
CA ASP A 185 -8.07 -15.47 14.66
C ASP A 185 -9.22 -15.34 13.65
N GLU A 186 -10.10 -16.34 13.66
CA GLU A 186 -11.28 -16.36 12.79
C GLU A 186 -12.25 -15.19 13.05
N GLY A 187 -12.23 -14.62 14.27
CA GLY A 187 -13.04 -13.46 14.67
C GLY A 187 -12.46 -12.11 14.20
N TYR A 188 -11.18 -12.07 13.84
CA TYR A 188 -10.52 -10.83 13.46
C TYR A 188 -10.75 -10.51 11.98
N ARG A 189 -11.92 -9.96 11.69
CA ARG A 189 -12.32 -9.48 10.34
C ARG A 189 -12.94 -8.10 10.45
N THR A 190 -12.67 -7.24 9.48
CA THR A 190 -13.24 -5.89 9.40
C THR A 190 -13.73 -5.61 7.98
N VAL A 191 -14.91 -5.00 7.85
CA VAL A 191 -15.42 -4.59 6.54
C VAL A 191 -14.65 -3.38 6.05
N LYS A 192 -14.12 -3.47 4.84
CA LYS A 192 -13.31 -2.42 4.19
C LYS A 192 -13.92 -1.97 2.87
N THR A 193 -13.70 -0.70 2.53
CA THR A 193 -14.17 -0.10 1.28
C THR A 193 -13.05 0.59 0.49
N ASP A 194 -11.90 0.73 1.11
CA ASP A 194 -10.72 1.42 0.58
C ASP A 194 -9.94 0.56 -0.45
N PRO A 195 -9.36 1.20 -1.45
CA PRO A 195 -9.37 2.62 -1.81
C PRO A 195 -10.54 3.00 -2.73
N GLY A 196 -11.61 2.21 -2.73
CA GLY A 196 -12.75 2.30 -3.64
C GLY A 196 -12.47 1.65 -5.00
N GLU A 197 -13.47 0.91 -5.51
CA GLU A 197 -13.35 0.10 -6.73
C GLU A 197 -12.88 0.89 -7.96
N LYS A 198 -13.41 2.12 -8.15
CA LYS A 198 -13.04 2.95 -9.30
C LYS A 198 -11.56 3.33 -9.30
N PHE A 199 -10.99 3.61 -8.12
CA PHE A 199 -9.58 3.95 -7.99
C PHE A 199 -8.71 2.73 -8.29
N LEU A 200 -8.96 1.61 -7.63
CA LEU A 200 -8.25 0.34 -7.85
C LEU A 200 -8.30 -0.10 -9.32
N LYS A 201 -9.49 -0.11 -9.95
CA LYS A 201 -9.66 -0.48 -11.37
C LYS A 201 -8.80 0.39 -12.30
N ARG A 202 -8.64 1.68 -11.99
CA ARG A 202 -7.78 2.59 -12.78
C ARG A 202 -6.30 2.30 -12.58
N VAL A 203 -5.87 1.88 -11.37
CA VAL A 203 -4.49 1.44 -11.12
C VAL A 203 -4.24 0.12 -11.85
N LYS A 204 -5.06 -0.92 -11.62
CA LYS A 204 -4.94 -2.23 -12.28
C LYS A 204 -4.89 -2.10 -13.81
N ARG A 205 -5.77 -1.27 -14.41
CA ARG A 205 -5.76 -1.02 -15.86
C ARG A 205 -4.44 -0.41 -16.36
N ALA A 206 -3.87 0.53 -15.61
CA ALA A 206 -2.65 1.22 -16.01
C ALA A 206 -1.37 0.37 -15.82
N THR A 207 -1.47 -0.69 -15.03
CA THR A 207 -0.39 -1.61 -14.71
C THR A 207 -0.60 -3.01 -15.34
N LYS A 208 -1.61 -3.16 -16.23
CA LYS A 208 -1.98 -4.44 -16.86
C LYS A 208 -0.77 -5.16 -17.51
N LYS A 209 0.17 -4.41 -18.11
CA LYS A 209 1.37 -4.98 -18.76
C LYS A 209 2.37 -5.61 -17.78
N LEU A 210 2.20 -5.44 -16.47
CA LEU A 210 3.06 -6.02 -15.44
C LEU A 210 2.65 -7.45 -15.06
N ASN A 211 1.55 -7.96 -15.64
CA ASN A 211 1.09 -9.35 -15.53
C ASN A 211 0.91 -9.82 -14.07
N PHE A 212 0.27 -9.00 -13.23
CA PHE A 212 -0.15 -9.44 -11.91
C PHE A 212 -1.15 -10.60 -11.99
N LYS A 213 -1.09 -11.50 -11.02
CA LYS A 213 -2.07 -12.56 -10.85
C LYS A 213 -3.47 -11.95 -10.57
N PRO A 214 -4.55 -12.60 -11.01
CA PRO A 214 -5.90 -12.15 -10.64
C PRO A 214 -6.13 -12.31 -9.15
N THR A 215 -6.85 -11.36 -8.52
CA THR A 215 -7.35 -11.54 -7.14
C THR A 215 -8.21 -12.80 -7.08
N PRO A 216 -8.06 -13.67 -6.06
CA PRO A 216 -8.93 -14.81 -5.86
C PRO A 216 -10.42 -14.41 -5.85
N LEU A 217 -11.32 -15.34 -6.10
CA LEU A 217 -12.74 -15.06 -6.00
C LEU A 217 -13.16 -14.98 -4.52
N ALA A 218 -14.09 -14.07 -4.22
CA ALA A 218 -14.70 -14.03 -2.90
C ALA A 218 -15.38 -15.38 -2.58
N LYS A 219 -15.33 -15.81 -1.31
CA LYS A 219 -16.19 -16.89 -0.82
C LYS A 219 -17.66 -16.54 -1.08
N GLN A 220 -18.42 -17.49 -1.61
CA GLN A 220 -19.87 -17.38 -1.77
C GLN A 220 -20.58 -17.68 -0.45
#